data_ea2b98916e6464bc688651f4bf26d720
#
_entry.id   ea2b98916e6464bc688651f4bf26d720
#
_cell.length_a   1.000
_cell.length_b   1.000
_cell.length_c   1.000
_cell.angle_alpha   90.00
_cell.angle_beta   90.00
_cell.angle_gamma   90.00
#
_symmetry.space_group_name_H-M   'P 1'
#
loop_
_entity.id
_entity.type
_entity.pdbx_description
1 polymer ?
#
loop_
_entity_poly.entity_id
_entity_poly.type
_entity_poly.pdbx_seq_one_letter_code
_entity_poly.pdbx_strand_id
1 'polypeptide(L)' 'MVDAIIVLIVIVLLIFALKGTLKHFKGESPCRGG' A
#
# COMPACT_ATOMS: atom_id res chain seq x y z
N MET A 1 -4.64 -8.90 -22.91
CA MET A 1 -4.98 -9.55 -21.70
C MET A 1 -3.83 -9.67 -20.74
N VAL A 2 -2.67 -10.05 -21.19
CA VAL A 2 -1.54 -10.12 -20.27
C VAL A 2 -1.27 -8.73 -19.72
N ASP A 3 -1.46 -7.72 -20.55
CA ASP A 3 -1.23 -6.36 -20.10
C ASP A 3 -2.10 -6.01 -18.90
N ALA A 4 -3.33 -6.40 -18.94
CA ALA A 4 -4.23 -6.08 -17.85
C ALA A 4 -3.78 -6.72 -16.55
N ILE A 5 -3.29 -7.95 -16.66
CA ILE A 5 -2.84 -8.66 -15.48
C ILE A 5 -1.62 -7.96 -14.88
N ILE A 6 -0.71 -7.55 -15.73
CA ILE A 6 0.50 -6.88 -15.25
C ILE A 6 0.12 -5.58 -14.54
N VAL A 7 -0.78 -4.84 -15.13
CA VAL A 7 -1.21 -3.58 -14.53
C VAL A 7 -1.84 -3.82 -13.17
N LEU A 8 -2.65 -4.85 -13.06
CA LEU A 8 -3.31 -5.15 -11.80
C LEU A 8 -2.28 -5.47 -10.73
N ILE A 9 -1.30 -6.29 -11.07
CA ILE A 9 -0.27 -6.66 -10.11
C ILE A 9 0.48 -5.42 -9.65
N VAL A 10 0.83 -4.55 -10.57
CA VAL A 10 1.57 -3.35 -10.23
C VAL A 10 0.76 -2.47 -9.29
N ILE A 11 -0.53 -2.33 -9.57
CA ILE A 11 -1.38 -1.50 -8.72
C ILE A 11 -1.44 -2.06 -7.31
N VAL A 12 -1.61 -3.36 -7.20
CA VAL A 12 -1.70 -3.98 -5.89
C VAL A 12 -0.39 -3.77 -5.12
N LEU A 13 0.73 -3.93 -5.80
CA LEU A 13 2.02 -3.75 -5.15
C LEU A 13 2.18 -2.31 -4.68
N LEU A 14 1.74 -1.37 -5.49
CA LEU A 14 1.85 0.04 -5.12
C LEU A 14 1.02 0.35 -3.88
N ILE A 15 -0.19 -0.19 -3.84
CA ILE A 15 -1.05 0.05 -2.71
C ILE A 15 -0.43 -0.52 -1.44
N PHE A 16 0.12 -1.72 -1.54
CA PHE A 16 0.74 -2.34 -0.39
C PHE A 16 1.93 -1.51 0.08
N ALA A 17 2.73 -1.05 -0.85
CA ALA A 17 3.90 -0.26 -0.49
C ALA A 17 3.49 1.03 0.20
N LEU A 18 2.44 1.66 -0.31
CA LEU A 18 1.98 2.90 0.29
C LEU A 18 1.50 2.68 1.71
N LYS A 19 0.79 1.59 1.92
CA LYS A 19 0.30 1.31 3.26
C LYS A 19 1.45 1.12 4.23
N GLY A 20 2.45 0.38 3.80
CA GLY A 20 3.61 0.18 4.63
C GLY A 20 4.32 1.46 4.96
N THR A 21 4.47 2.31 3.96
CA THR A 21 5.14 3.58 4.17
C THR A 21 4.37 4.45 5.15
N LEU A 22 3.06 4.49 4.98
CA LEU A 22 2.25 5.31 5.86
C LEU A 22 2.39 4.85 7.29
N LYS A 23 2.43 3.54 7.49
CA LYS A 23 2.55 3.03 8.81
C LYS A 23 3.84 3.52 9.44
N HIS A 24 4.91 3.48 8.68
CA HIS A 24 6.18 3.92 9.20
C HIS A 24 6.15 5.40 9.50
N PHE A 25 5.58 6.15 8.60
CA PHE A 25 5.51 7.58 8.76
C PHE A 25 4.72 7.98 9.99
N LYS A 26 3.56 7.42 10.14
CA LYS A 26 2.75 7.75 11.26
C LYS A 26 3.41 7.40 12.57
N GLY A 27 4.40 6.69 12.53
CA GLY A 27 5.03 6.37 13.76
C GLY A 27 4.56 5.02 14.16
N GLU A 28 3.86 4.90 15.13
CA GLU A 28 3.41 3.60 15.46
C GLU A 28 2.28 3.69 16.38
N SER A 29 1.63 4.69 16.44
CA SER A 29 0.49 4.76 17.30
C SER A 29 -0.72 4.26 16.62
N PRO A 30 -0.89 3.05 16.51
CA PRO A 30 -2.03 2.49 15.82
C PRO A 30 -3.32 2.87 16.49
N CYS A 31 -3.35 2.83 17.73
CA CYS A 31 -4.61 3.12 18.35
C CYS A 31 -4.91 4.59 18.37
N ARG A 32 -3.99 5.44 17.97
CA ARG A 32 -4.28 6.77 17.91
C ARG A 32 -5.48 6.92 17.15
N GLY A 33 -5.60 6.25 16.18
CA GLY A 33 -6.74 6.28 15.37
C GLY A 33 -7.35 7.64 15.32
N GLY A 34 -7.94 7.97 15.64
CA GLY A 34 -8.40 9.19 15.57
C GLY A 34 -8.54 10.19 15.68
#